data_256948ad3c5b5e775ca3504b2001ec04
#
_entry.id   256948ad3c5b5e775ca3504b2001ec04
#
_cell.length_a   1.000
_cell.length_b   1.000
_cell.length_c   1.000
_cell.angle_alpha   90.00
_cell.angle_beta   90.00
_cell.angle_gamma   90.00
#
_symmetry.space_group_name_H-M   'P 1'
#
loop_
_entity.id
_entity.type
_entity.pdbx_description
1 polymer ?
#
loop_
_entity_poly.entity_id
_entity_poly.type
_entity_poly.pdbx_seq_one_letter_code
_entity_poly.pdbx_strand_id
1 'polypeptide(L)'
;MSDKYSGLQAALRSARMTFVSEANAGDRTGTEIIACEDLLPAWTKAGPKGDGSHEVGEACTHDGQSWRCCQAHNTNNNPDIEPGKSPAQWVPYHT
;
A
#
# COMPACT_ATOMS: atom_id res chain seq x y z
N MET A 1 7.38 -1.08 -33.16
CA MET A 1 6.25 -1.95 -32.91
C MET A 1 5.87 -1.95 -31.44
N SER A 2 6.80 -2.29 -30.60
CA SER A 2 6.59 -2.33 -29.16
C SER A 2 6.47 -0.96 -28.50
N ASP A 3 6.97 0.08 -29.14
CA ASP A 3 7.10 1.42 -28.56
C ASP A 3 5.77 2.01 -28.14
N LYS A 4 4.72 1.73 -28.89
CA LYS A 4 3.39 2.23 -28.62
C LYS A 4 2.85 1.71 -27.30
N TYR A 5 3.04 0.42 -27.06
CA TYR A 5 2.58 -0.21 -25.81
C TYR A 5 3.54 0.04 -24.66
N SER A 6 4.84 0.13 -24.96
CA SER A 6 5.84 0.42 -23.94
C SER A 6 5.61 1.78 -23.30
N GLY A 7 5.28 2.79 -24.12
CA GLY A 7 4.98 4.13 -23.63
C GLY A 7 3.74 4.15 -22.75
N LEU A 8 2.68 3.41 -23.16
CA LEU A 8 1.46 3.32 -22.38
C LEU A 8 1.71 2.62 -21.05
N GLN A 9 2.44 1.51 -21.05
CA GLN A 9 2.78 0.78 -19.84
C GLN A 9 3.61 1.62 -18.89
N ALA A 10 4.56 2.39 -19.40
CA ALA A 10 5.38 3.29 -18.60
C ALA A 10 4.51 4.39 -17.95
N ALA A 11 3.55 4.93 -18.70
CA ALA A 11 2.65 5.96 -18.19
C ALA A 11 1.75 5.40 -17.10
N LEU A 12 1.23 4.19 -17.27
CA LEU A 12 0.38 3.54 -16.24
C LEU A 12 1.17 3.24 -14.98
N ARG A 13 2.41 2.77 -15.14
CA ARG A 13 3.28 2.50 -14.00
C ARG A 13 3.60 3.78 -13.23
N SER A 14 3.88 4.86 -13.94
CA SER A 14 4.15 6.15 -13.34
C SER A 14 2.94 6.68 -12.57
N ALA A 15 1.75 6.55 -13.14
CA ALA A 15 0.51 6.95 -12.47
C ALA A 15 0.26 6.15 -11.19
N ARG A 16 0.52 4.84 -11.23
CA ARG A 16 0.40 3.98 -10.06
C ARG A 16 1.37 4.38 -8.97
N MET A 17 2.63 4.60 -9.33
CA MET A 17 3.67 5.00 -8.37
C MET A 17 3.34 6.34 -7.72
N THR A 18 2.82 7.29 -8.49
CA THR A 18 2.39 8.58 -7.97
C THR A 18 1.24 8.41 -6.99
N PHE A 19 0.25 7.61 -7.34
CA PHE A 19 -0.89 7.34 -6.46
C PHE A 19 -0.45 6.71 -5.14
N VAL A 20 0.40 5.68 -5.20
CA VAL A 20 0.91 4.99 -4.00
C VAL A 20 1.70 5.96 -3.13
N SER A 21 2.56 6.77 -3.73
CA SER A 21 3.35 7.77 -3.00
C SER A 21 2.45 8.77 -2.28
N GLU A 22 1.40 9.27 -2.95
CA GLU A 22 0.46 10.21 -2.36
C GLU A 22 -0.37 9.54 -1.25
N ALA A 23 -0.78 8.28 -1.46
CA ALA A 23 -1.52 7.54 -0.44
C ALA A 23 -0.65 7.35 0.82
N ASN A 24 0.61 6.97 0.64
CA ASN A 24 1.54 6.76 1.77
C ASN A 24 1.83 8.07 2.50
N ALA A 25 1.81 9.19 1.80
CA ALA A 25 2.03 10.51 2.40
C ALA A 25 0.78 11.07 3.09
N GLY A 26 -0.37 10.40 2.95
CA GLY A 26 -1.63 10.87 3.53
C GLY A 26 -2.31 11.96 2.70
N ASP A 27 -1.91 12.13 1.44
CA ASP A 27 -2.44 13.17 0.55
C ASP A 27 -3.72 12.75 -0.16
N ARG A 28 -4.19 11.52 0.07
CA ARG A 28 -5.42 11.00 -0.53
C ARG A 28 -6.44 10.68 0.56
N THR A 29 -7.70 10.97 0.31
CA THR A 29 -8.77 10.63 1.25
C THR A 29 -9.05 9.14 1.22
N GLY A 30 -9.69 8.63 2.29
CA GLY A 30 -10.10 7.23 2.34
C GLY A 30 -11.01 6.84 1.18
N THR A 31 -11.90 7.75 0.77
CA THR A 31 -12.78 7.52 -0.38
C THR A 31 -11.98 7.35 -1.68
N GLU A 32 -10.97 8.18 -1.89
CA GLU A 32 -10.10 8.06 -3.06
C GLU A 32 -9.30 6.76 -3.04
N ILE A 33 -8.80 6.37 -1.87
CA ILE A 33 -8.05 5.12 -1.70
C ILE A 33 -8.92 3.92 -2.06
N ILE A 34 -10.15 3.87 -1.54
CA ILE A 34 -11.07 2.77 -1.82
C ILE A 34 -11.42 2.70 -3.30
N ALA A 35 -11.66 3.86 -3.92
CA ALA A 35 -12.01 3.92 -5.34
C ALA A 35 -10.87 3.43 -6.24
N CYS A 36 -9.63 3.56 -5.81
CA CYS A 36 -8.45 3.21 -6.60
C CYS A 36 -7.59 2.15 -5.91
N GLU A 37 -8.16 1.33 -5.03
CA GLU A 37 -7.38 0.36 -4.26
C GLU A 37 -6.66 -0.67 -5.12
N ASP A 38 -7.11 -0.90 -6.36
CA ASP A 38 -6.40 -1.77 -7.30
C ASP A 38 -5.01 -1.26 -7.66
N LEU A 39 -4.72 0.00 -7.41
CA LEU A 39 -3.41 0.58 -7.64
C LEU A 39 -2.46 0.36 -6.47
N LEU A 40 -2.97 -0.03 -5.31
CA LEU A 40 -2.14 -0.27 -4.14
C LEU A 40 -1.46 -1.63 -4.23
N PRO A 41 -0.23 -1.74 -3.69
CA PRO A 41 0.44 -3.04 -3.63
C PRO A 41 -0.25 -3.94 -2.61
N ALA A 42 -0.17 -5.25 -2.82
CA ALA A 42 -0.62 -6.22 -1.83
C ALA A 42 0.34 -6.18 -0.64
N TRP A 43 -0.20 -6.34 0.57
CA TRP A 43 0.64 -6.43 1.76
C TRP A 43 1.59 -7.63 1.65
N THR A 44 2.83 -7.41 2.03
CA THR A 44 3.81 -8.49 2.18
C THR A 44 4.47 -8.36 3.54
N LYS A 45 4.86 -9.48 4.12
CA LYS A 45 5.56 -9.49 5.40
C LYS A 45 6.88 -8.73 5.31
N ALA A 46 7.55 -8.84 4.17
CA ALA A 46 8.82 -8.16 3.92
C ALA A 46 8.67 -6.64 3.79
N GLY A 47 7.48 -6.16 3.43
CA GLY A 47 7.21 -4.73 3.27
C GLY A 47 7.71 -4.15 1.97
N PRO A 48 7.43 -2.87 1.71
CA PRO A 48 7.80 -2.22 0.45
C PRO A 48 9.30 -2.15 0.20
N LYS A 49 10.10 -2.17 1.26
CA LYS A 49 11.57 -2.11 1.15
C LYS A 49 12.23 -3.49 1.14
N GLY A 50 11.45 -4.54 1.41
CA GLY A 50 11.96 -5.91 1.45
C GLY A 50 12.74 -6.28 2.70
N ASP A 51 12.79 -5.41 3.71
CA ASP A 51 13.54 -5.61 4.95
C ASP A 51 12.65 -5.83 6.18
N GLY A 52 11.35 -6.01 5.97
CA GLY A 52 10.38 -6.19 7.03
C GLY A 52 9.85 -4.90 7.62
N SER A 53 10.35 -3.75 7.20
CA SER A 53 9.92 -2.47 7.76
C SER A 53 8.59 -2.01 7.15
N HIS A 54 7.74 -1.45 8.01
CA HIS A 54 6.47 -0.84 7.63
C HIS A 54 6.38 0.50 8.34
N GLU A 55 6.19 1.56 7.56
CA GLU A 55 6.19 2.92 8.10
C GLU A 55 4.77 3.47 8.20
N VAL A 56 4.58 4.46 9.07
CA VAL A 56 3.30 5.14 9.21
C VAL A 56 2.88 5.74 7.86
N GLY A 57 1.64 5.48 7.48
CA GLY A 57 1.09 5.95 6.21
C GLY A 57 1.11 4.93 5.11
N GLU A 58 1.86 3.84 5.25
CA GLU A 58 1.90 2.78 4.24
C GLU A 58 0.48 2.32 3.91
N ALA A 59 0.15 2.28 2.60
CA ALA A 59 -1.14 1.81 2.12
C ALA A 59 -0.95 0.52 1.33
N CYS A 60 -1.80 -0.46 1.58
CA CYS A 60 -1.71 -1.76 0.90
C CYS A 60 -3.08 -2.43 0.85
N THR A 61 -3.17 -3.51 0.08
CA THR A 61 -4.36 -4.36 0.09
C THR A 61 -4.05 -5.69 0.77
N HIS A 62 -5.05 -6.25 1.47
CA HIS A 62 -4.93 -7.53 2.14
C HIS A 62 -6.34 -8.05 2.44
N ASP A 63 -6.57 -9.33 2.17
CA ASP A 63 -7.87 -9.98 2.41
C ASP A 63 -9.04 -9.21 1.78
N GLY A 64 -8.84 -8.72 0.55
CA GLY A 64 -9.91 -8.10 -0.21
C GLY A 64 -10.23 -6.67 0.16
N GLN A 65 -9.42 -6.01 0.98
CA GLN A 65 -9.65 -4.60 1.32
C GLN A 65 -8.32 -3.85 1.46
N SER A 66 -8.42 -2.53 1.55
CA SER A 66 -7.26 -1.66 1.69
C SER A 66 -7.03 -1.27 3.15
N TRP A 67 -5.76 -1.12 3.51
CA TRP A 67 -5.32 -0.86 4.88
C TRP A 67 -4.29 0.26 4.92
N ARG A 68 -4.25 0.95 6.06
CA ARG A 68 -3.26 1.99 6.33
C ARG A 68 -2.48 1.64 7.59
N CYS A 69 -1.15 1.75 7.51
CA CYS A 69 -0.29 1.56 8.66
C CYS A 69 -0.34 2.80 9.56
N CYS A 70 -0.67 2.60 10.82
CA CYS A 70 -0.79 3.68 11.80
C CYS A 70 0.38 3.74 12.76
N GLN A 71 1.17 2.67 12.86
CA GLN A 71 2.31 2.60 13.77
C GLN A 71 3.46 1.88 13.08
N ALA A 72 4.61 2.53 12.99
CA ALA A 72 5.78 1.93 12.38
C ALA A 72 6.20 0.67 13.15
N HIS A 73 6.56 -0.37 12.40
CA HIS A 73 6.96 -1.64 13.00
C HIS A 73 7.86 -2.41 12.03
N ASN A 74 8.45 -3.50 12.50
CA ASN A 74 9.27 -4.38 11.67
C ASN A 74 8.83 -5.82 11.90
N THR A 75 8.42 -6.51 10.84
CA THR A 75 7.92 -7.88 10.90
C THR A 75 9.00 -8.91 11.20
N ASN A 76 10.27 -8.57 11.01
CA ASN A 76 11.37 -9.45 11.42
C ASN A 76 11.43 -9.57 12.95
N ASN A 77 11.08 -8.49 13.65
CA ASN A 77 11.05 -8.46 15.11
C ASN A 77 9.66 -8.82 15.65
N ASN A 78 8.62 -8.56 14.86
CA ASN A 78 7.22 -8.76 15.25
C ASN A 78 6.48 -9.47 14.12
N PRO A 79 6.71 -10.79 13.95
CA PRO A 79 6.19 -11.52 12.79
C PRO A 79 4.67 -11.69 12.77
N ASP A 80 3.99 -11.43 13.89
CA ASP A 80 2.53 -11.59 13.98
C ASP A 80 1.75 -10.33 13.61
N ILE A 81 2.43 -9.22 13.33
CA ILE A 81 1.75 -7.97 12.97
C ILE A 81 1.33 -8.06 11.49
N GLU A 82 0.03 -7.97 11.27
CA GLU A 82 -0.55 -8.17 9.94
C GLU A 82 -1.88 -7.40 9.86
N PRO A 83 -2.25 -6.84 8.68
CA PRO A 83 -3.56 -6.21 8.53
C PRO A 83 -4.68 -7.19 8.84
N GLY A 84 -5.63 -6.74 9.67
CA GLY A 84 -6.74 -7.58 10.11
C GLY A 84 -6.50 -8.31 11.43
N LYS A 85 -5.24 -8.41 11.88
CA LYS A 85 -4.89 -9.05 13.14
C LYS A 85 -4.32 -8.08 14.17
N SER A 86 -3.83 -6.92 13.71
CA SER A 86 -3.11 -5.97 14.56
C SER A 86 -3.72 -4.58 14.43
N PRO A 87 -4.87 -4.32 15.09
CA PRO A 87 -5.57 -3.05 14.93
C PRO A 87 -4.82 -1.83 15.43
N ALA A 88 -3.80 -2.01 16.26
CA ALA A 88 -2.95 -0.89 16.69
C ALA A 88 -2.04 -0.40 15.56
N GLN A 89 -1.69 -1.27 14.63
CA GLN A 89 -0.78 -0.97 13.53
C GLN A 89 -1.50 -0.76 12.21
N TRP A 90 -2.59 -1.48 11.96
CA TRP A 90 -3.29 -1.46 10.68
C TRP A 90 -4.75 -1.12 10.84
N VAL A 91 -5.18 -0.07 10.13
CA VAL A 91 -6.57 0.38 10.14
C VAL A 91 -7.13 0.26 8.71
N PRO A 92 -8.32 -0.33 8.55
CA PRO A 92 -8.91 -0.43 7.21
C PRO A 92 -9.43 0.91 6.73
N TYR A 93 -9.33 1.15 5.41
CA TYR A 93 -9.99 2.29 4.80
C TYR A 93 -11.50 2.05 4.67
N HIS A 94 -11.91 0.79 4.63
CA HIS A 94 -13.32 0.39 4.65
C HIS A 94 -13.81 0.39 6.09
N THR A 95 -14.60 1.34 6.42
CA THR A 95 -15.13 1.47 7.78
C THR A 95 -16.65 1.35 7.81
#